data_73a3677938e5c7485ff5a2fe02106d17
#
_entry.id   73a3677938e5c7485ff5a2fe02106d17
#
_cell.length_a   1.000
_cell.length_b   1.000
_cell.length_c   1.000
_cell.angle_alpha   90.00
_cell.angle_beta   90.00
_cell.angle_gamma   90.00
#
_symmetry.space_group_name_H-M   'P 1'
#
loop_
_entity.id
_entity.type
_entity.pdbx_description
1 polymer ?
#
loop_
_entity_poly.entity_id
_entity_poly.type
_entity_poly.pdbx_seq_one_letter_code
_entity_poly.pdbx_strand_id
1 'polypeptide(L)'
;TRNDIMKKIYIILSFIIGIGFTLSSCSDYLDSDYLFDERMSIEDVFTSRAYSDKWLARAYFFLGDNHLLDVASKGYVPFCFADDMYFGDRDDRYKAWKNGEYNEGGLAGESAEIWNKCYKGIRQASIYLNNIDMNTEYTAEEIADNKAQAHFLKAYFYWIMLRLFGPVPIVPDQGIDYMEDYDAVAQPRNTYDECVTYITNELVLAAQALPLDRAIQEIARPTRGAALALRAKVLLYAASPLMNGQTPADIASELVDDQGNRLLPEAYDESKWAKAAAAAKDVIELNRYTLFVSYATDKGDIAFPATIAPPYHPEFSEQAWPNGWKDIDPFESYRAIFNGTVSAFENKELIFTRGQNTGDQSINNMVIHQLPRVAKGWNTHGLTQKQCDAYYMNDGTDCPGKDKEINRGDGSERMSGYVTKEDVEAGRYKPLSEGVSLQYANREPRFYASVAYNGDVWNLLNSNKNAGEPQNIQVFYYRGDGNGYTNSMFWLRTGIGVKKFVHPDDMGKGDNNEELIKKKVEPAIRYAEVLLIYAEALNELNGQYDIPSWDGNKTHIIKRDINEMKKGIRPIRIRAGVPDYTQEEYDDPIEFRKKLKRERQIELMGEGHRYFDLRRWLDA
;
A
#
# COMPACT_ATOMS: atom_id res chain seq x y z
N THR A 1 -31.78 75.70 44.58
CA THR A 1 -30.95 76.19 45.69
C THR A 1 -29.50 75.74 45.46
N ARG A 2 -28.53 76.34 46.17
CA ARG A 2 -27.07 76.14 45.94
C ARG A 2 -26.65 74.68 45.95
N ASN A 3 -27.35 73.79 46.68
CA ASN A 3 -27.09 72.33 46.70
C ASN A 3 -27.52 71.61 45.46
N ASP A 4 -28.50 72.09 44.73
CA ASP A 4 -28.94 71.45 43.45
C ASP A 4 -28.00 71.77 42.30
N ILE A 5 -27.40 72.97 42.34
CA ILE A 5 -26.37 73.34 41.33
C ILE A 5 -25.10 72.57 41.57
N MET A 6 -24.67 72.34 42.77
CA MET A 6 -23.51 71.51 43.13
C MET A 6 -23.71 70.06 42.69
N LYS A 7 -24.87 69.48 42.94
CA LYS A 7 -25.20 68.12 42.51
C LYS A 7 -25.16 67.97 40.97
N LYS A 8 -25.68 68.95 40.24
CA LYS A 8 -25.62 68.98 38.79
C LYS A 8 -24.19 69.14 38.25
N ILE A 9 -23.35 69.92 38.94
CA ILE A 9 -21.93 70.07 38.57
C ILE A 9 -21.17 68.74 38.83
N TYR A 10 -21.40 68.02 39.92
CA TYR A 10 -20.79 66.72 40.19
C TYR A 10 -21.24 65.65 39.20
N ILE A 11 -22.51 65.65 38.80
CA ILE A 11 -23.02 64.73 37.77
C ILE A 11 -22.39 65.02 36.40
N ILE A 12 -22.25 66.27 36.00
CA ILE A 12 -21.62 66.67 34.75
C ILE A 12 -20.11 66.37 34.77
N LEU A 13 -19.42 66.60 35.89
CA LEU A 13 -18.01 66.27 36.06
C LEU A 13 -17.78 64.74 36.03
N SER A 14 -18.65 63.95 36.65
CA SER A 14 -18.60 62.49 36.63
C SER A 14 -18.87 61.95 35.22
N PHE A 15 -19.73 62.59 34.44
CA PHE A 15 -20.02 62.23 33.07
C PHE A 15 -18.85 62.56 32.14
N ILE A 16 -18.18 63.70 32.35
CA ILE A 16 -16.99 64.13 31.57
C ILE A 16 -15.77 63.25 31.89
N ILE A 17 -15.59 62.83 33.16
CA ILE A 17 -14.55 61.88 33.58
C ILE A 17 -14.85 60.47 33.03
N GLY A 18 -16.12 60.05 32.98
CA GLY A 18 -16.55 58.76 32.38
C GLY A 18 -16.33 58.71 30.87
N ILE A 19 -16.52 59.84 30.15
CA ILE A 19 -16.28 59.92 28.72
C ILE A 19 -14.77 60.03 28.40
N GLY A 20 -13.96 60.61 29.27
CA GLY A 20 -12.50 60.67 29.12
C GLY A 20 -11.82 59.32 29.25
N PHE A 21 -12.42 58.35 29.98
CA PHE A 21 -11.88 56.99 30.06
C PHE A 21 -12.35 56.05 28.95
N THR A 22 -13.34 56.44 28.15
CA THR A 22 -13.80 55.62 27.02
C THR A 22 -13.16 55.99 25.68
N LEU A 23 -12.26 56.98 25.65
CA LEU A 23 -11.55 57.43 24.43
C LEU A 23 -10.06 57.08 24.44
N SER A 24 -9.54 56.37 25.45
CA SER A 24 -8.28 55.64 25.25
C SER A 24 -8.63 54.39 24.45
N SER A 25 -8.73 54.59 23.17
CA SER A 25 -8.76 53.51 22.18
C SER A 25 -7.58 52.59 22.49
N CYS A 26 -7.86 51.32 22.78
CA CYS A 26 -6.87 50.28 22.86
C CYS A 26 -6.26 50.02 21.46
N SER A 27 -5.68 51.02 20.82
CA SER A 27 -4.87 50.82 19.61
C SER A 27 -3.66 49.96 19.92
N ASP A 28 -3.04 50.14 21.11
CA ASP A 28 -1.90 49.34 21.57
C ASP A 28 -2.27 47.90 21.98
N TYR A 29 -3.55 47.65 22.30
CA TYR A 29 -3.99 46.28 22.65
C TYR A 29 -4.28 45.44 21.39
N LEU A 30 -4.49 46.08 20.24
CA LEU A 30 -4.66 45.42 18.94
C LEU A 30 -3.37 45.44 18.12
N ASP A 31 -2.34 46.15 18.57
CA ASP A 31 -1.02 46.06 18.01
C ASP A 31 -0.36 44.76 18.47
N SER A 32 -0.70 43.69 17.75
CA SER A 32 -0.12 42.38 17.96
C SER A 32 1.16 42.17 17.16
N ASP A 33 1.65 43.19 16.48
CA ASP A 33 2.83 43.08 15.62
C ASP A 33 4.06 42.61 16.44
N TYR A 34 4.22 43.05 17.69
CA TYR A 34 5.28 42.59 18.56
C TYR A 34 5.11 41.09 18.99
N LEU A 35 3.87 40.55 18.99
CA LEU A 35 3.61 39.14 19.23
C LEU A 35 3.91 38.28 18.00
N PHE A 36 4.04 38.92 16.84
CA PHE A 36 4.34 38.28 15.57
C PHE A 36 5.80 38.48 15.12
N ASP A 37 6.54 39.41 15.73
CA ASP A 37 7.97 39.65 15.46
C ASP A 37 8.85 38.41 15.76
N GLU A 38 8.39 37.48 16.59
CA GLU A 38 9.04 36.18 16.81
C GLU A 38 8.60 35.09 15.83
N ARG A 39 7.64 35.36 14.93
CA ARG A 39 7.25 34.42 13.91
C ARG A 39 8.17 34.55 12.69
N MET A 40 8.76 33.42 12.33
CA MET A 40 9.56 33.34 11.12
C MET A 40 8.70 33.63 9.90
N SER A 41 9.16 34.55 9.07
CA SER A 41 8.57 34.82 7.76
C SER A 41 8.81 33.65 6.79
N ILE A 42 8.07 33.61 5.70
CA ILE A 42 8.34 32.67 4.59
C ILE A 42 9.76 32.84 4.07
N GLU A 43 10.25 34.08 3.99
CA GLU A 43 11.60 34.39 3.57
C GLU A 43 12.65 33.81 4.53
N ASP A 44 12.48 33.96 5.86
CA ASP A 44 13.39 33.38 6.86
C ASP A 44 13.46 31.86 6.75
N VAL A 45 12.33 31.21 6.46
CA VAL A 45 12.27 29.76 6.28
C VAL A 45 13.03 29.33 5.03
N PHE A 46 12.78 29.99 3.90
CA PHE A 46 13.28 29.51 2.61
C PHE A 46 14.65 30.07 2.22
N THR A 47 15.19 31.04 2.95
CA THR A 47 16.60 31.45 2.84
C THR A 47 17.53 30.59 3.70
N SER A 48 17.01 29.84 4.68
CA SER A 48 17.80 28.92 5.52
C SER A 48 17.63 27.46 5.08
N ARG A 49 18.75 26.78 4.83
CA ARG A 49 18.77 25.33 4.51
C ARG A 49 18.09 24.52 5.62
N ALA A 50 18.45 24.77 6.88
CA ALA A 50 17.95 24.00 8.01
C ALA A 50 16.41 24.08 8.17
N TYR A 51 15.82 25.22 7.87
CA TYR A 51 14.37 25.39 7.92
C TYR A 51 13.67 24.86 6.67
N SER A 52 14.27 25.04 5.50
CA SER A 52 13.78 24.44 4.26
C SER A 52 13.76 22.91 4.32
N ASP A 53 14.79 22.27 4.89
CA ASP A 53 14.84 20.83 5.14
C ASP A 53 13.70 20.38 6.06
N LYS A 54 13.43 21.11 7.14
CA LYS A 54 12.32 20.82 8.07
C LYS A 54 10.96 20.97 7.39
N TRP A 55 10.84 21.95 6.49
CA TRP A 55 9.60 22.16 5.73
C TRP A 55 9.31 20.99 4.79
N LEU A 56 10.30 20.53 4.03
CA LEU A 56 10.17 19.36 3.18
C LEU A 56 9.90 18.09 4.01
N ALA A 57 10.61 17.91 5.13
CA ALA A 57 10.34 16.82 6.05
C ALA A 57 8.91 16.83 6.60
N ARG A 58 8.32 18.03 6.81
CA ARG A 58 6.92 18.16 7.20
C ARG A 58 5.97 17.70 6.09
N ALA A 59 6.29 17.92 4.82
CA ALA A 59 5.52 17.36 3.72
C ALA A 59 5.54 15.82 3.75
N TYR A 60 6.69 15.20 3.97
CA TYR A 60 6.80 13.74 4.16
C TYR A 60 6.00 13.23 5.37
N PHE A 61 5.88 14.01 6.43
CA PHE A 61 5.09 13.62 7.61
C PHE A 61 3.61 13.37 7.28
N PHE A 62 3.06 14.09 6.30
CA PHE A 62 1.69 13.88 5.84
C PHE A 62 1.57 12.68 4.89
N LEU A 63 2.68 12.10 4.42
CA LEU A 63 2.68 10.91 3.57
C LEU A 63 2.37 9.66 4.42
N GLY A 64 1.21 9.66 5.02
CA GLY A 64 0.66 8.52 5.70
C GLY A 64 -0.36 7.83 4.80
N ASP A 65 0.08 6.90 3.96
CA ASP A 65 -0.85 5.95 3.35
C ASP A 65 -1.23 4.91 4.41
N ASN A 66 -1.98 5.36 5.38
CA ASN A 66 -2.43 4.56 6.51
C ASN A 66 -3.22 3.33 6.08
N HIS A 67 -3.65 3.30 4.81
CA HIS A 67 -4.45 2.24 4.24
C HIS A 67 -3.69 0.93 4.07
N LEU A 68 -2.37 0.95 4.06
CA LEU A 68 -1.56 -0.24 3.97
C LEU A 68 -1.17 -0.79 5.35
N LEU A 69 -1.05 0.07 6.35
CA LEU A 69 -0.45 -0.27 7.63
C LEU A 69 -1.32 -0.04 8.86
N ASP A 70 -2.32 0.85 8.79
CA ASP A 70 -3.21 1.11 9.93
C ASP A 70 -4.28 0.03 10.06
N VAL A 71 -3.86 -1.10 10.55
CA VAL A 71 -4.71 -2.28 10.69
C VAL A 71 -5.28 -2.37 12.10
N ALA A 72 -4.73 -1.58 12.99
CA ALA A 72 -4.80 -1.95 14.38
C ALA A 72 -5.90 -1.29 15.16
N SER A 73 -6.02 0.00 15.08
CA SER A 73 -6.78 0.70 16.10
C SER A 73 -8.19 1.09 15.70
N LYS A 74 -8.50 1.04 14.40
CA LYS A 74 -9.75 1.63 13.92
C LYS A 74 -10.54 0.82 12.89
N GLY A 75 -10.09 -0.39 12.54
CA GLY A 75 -10.78 -1.29 11.62
C GLY A 75 -11.02 -0.73 10.22
N TYR A 76 -10.32 0.32 9.87
CA TYR A 76 -10.63 1.22 8.78
C TYR A 76 -9.59 1.15 7.67
N VAL A 77 -9.27 -0.07 7.27
CA VAL A 77 -8.19 -0.25 6.31
C VAL A 77 -8.66 -1.09 5.15
N PRO A 78 -8.55 -0.59 3.93
CA PRO A 78 -8.81 -1.35 2.71
C PRO A 78 -8.07 -2.69 2.63
N PHE A 79 -6.99 -2.81 3.39
CA PHE A 79 -6.22 -4.04 3.59
C PHE A 79 -7.07 -5.26 3.95
N CYS A 80 -8.09 -5.10 4.80
CA CYS A 80 -8.98 -6.19 5.24
C CYS A 80 -10.41 -6.06 4.70
N PHE A 81 -10.69 -5.15 3.78
CA PHE A 81 -12.05 -4.91 3.29
C PHE A 81 -12.45 -5.79 2.12
N ALA A 82 -11.49 -6.52 1.54
CA ALA A 82 -11.73 -7.38 0.38
C ALA A 82 -12.09 -8.82 0.77
N ASP A 83 -12.11 -9.68 -0.22
CA ASP A 83 -12.45 -11.10 -0.11
C ASP A 83 -11.27 -11.98 0.31
N ASP A 84 -10.10 -11.39 0.55
CA ASP A 84 -8.86 -12.07 0.88
C ASP A 84 -8.59 -12.14 2.39
N MET A 85 -8.91 -11.08 3.14
CA MET A 85 -8.53 -10.95 4.54
C MET A 85 -9.70 -10.56 5.45
N TYR A 86 -9.56 -10.89 6.75
CA TYR A 86 -10.49 -10.54 7.79
C TYR A 86 -9.75 -10.03 9.02
N PHE A 87 -10.21 -8.90 9.59
CA PHE A 87 -9.65 -8.34 10.81
C PHE A 87 -10.43 -8.80 12.05
N GLY A 88 -9.74 -9.35 13.02
CA GLY A 88 -10.34 -10.03 14.17
C GLY A 88 -10.59 -9.18 15.40
N ASP A 89 -10.49 -7.85 15.31
CA ASP A 89 -10.73 -6.94 16.43
C ASP A 89 -12.22 -6.54 16.57
N ARG A 90 -12.54 -5.78 17.60
CA ARG A 90 -13.89 -5.35 17.98
C ARG A 90 -14.43 -4.15 17.20
N ASP A 91 -13.78 -3.69 16.17
CA ASP A 91 -14.23 -2.49 15.49
C ASP A 91 -15.58 -2.70 14.79
N ASP A 92 -16.62 -2.04 15.28
CA ASP A 92 -17.96 -2.15 14.73
C ASP A 92 -18.07 -1.54 13.32
N ARG A 93 -17.22 -0.58 12.97
CA ARG A 93 -17.16 0.04 11.64
C ARG A 93 -16.63 -0.96 10.60
N TYR A 94 -15.60 -1.72 10.96
CA TYR A 94 -15.08 -2.79 10.11
C TYR A 94 -16.15 -3.86 9.85
N LYS A 95 -16.94 -4.22 10.87
CA LYS A 95 -18.06 -5.15 10.72
C LYS A 95 -19.14 -4.58 9.82
N ALA A 96 -19.52 -3.33 10.01
CA ALA A 96 -20.50 -2.65 9.15
C ALA A 96 -20.06 -2.67 7.68
N TRP A 97 -18.76 -2.41 7.43
CA TRP A 97 -18.19 -2.54 6.10
C TRP A 97 -18.33 -3.96 5.52
N LYS A 98 -17.90 -4.97 6.28
CA LYS A 98 -17.97 -6.38 5.84
C LYS A 98 -19.39 -6.90 5.64
N ASN A 99 -20.35 -6.36 6.37
CA ASN A 99 -21.77 -6.72 6.27
C ASN A 99 -22.52 -5.93 5.17
N GLY A 100 -21.84 -5.00 4.49
CA GLY A 100 -22.50 -4.12 3.52
C GLY A 100 -23.42 -3.06 4.16
N GLU A 101 -23.28 -2.81 5.46
CA GLU A 101 -24.06 -1.80 6.21
C GLU A 101 -23.44 -0.40 6.15
N TYR A 102 -22.30 -0.30 5.47
CA TYR A 102 -21.53 0.90 5.41
C TYR A 102 -22.12 1.94 4.47
N ASN A 103 -22.16 3.18 4.90
CA ASN A 103 -22.69 4.30 4.12
C ASN A 103 -21.77 5.52 4.25
N GLU A 104 -22.01 6.56 3.47
CA GLU A 104 -21.22 7.79 3.44
C GLU A 104 -21.15 8.48 4.81
N GLY A 105 -22.22 8.45 5.60
CA GLY A 105 -22.26 9.02 6.95
C GLY A 105 -21.31 8.31 7.92
N GLY A 106 -21.12 7.00 7.77
CA GLY A 106 -20.18 6.21 8.56
C GLY A 106 -18.71 6.50 8.27
N LEU A 107 -18.42 6.99 7.07
CA LEU A 107 -17.06 7.38 6.63
C LEU A 107 -16.61 8.77 7.12
N ALA A 108 -17.53 9.62 7.52
CA ALA A 108 -17.29 11.06 7.61
C ALA A 108 -16.10 11.46 8.49
N GLY A 109 -15.81 10.74 9.59
CA GLY A 109 -14.73 11.09 10.49
C GLY A 109 -13.33 10.80 9.93
N GLU A 110 -13.11 9.57 9.49
CA GLU A 110 -11.77 9.11 9.07
C GLU A 110 -11.45 9.46 7.63
N SER A 111 -12.44 9.48 6.76
CA SER A 111 -12.26 10.00 5.40
C SER A 111 -11.87 11.46 5.41
N ALA A 112 -12.50 12.26 6.28
CA ALA A 112 -12.11 13.66 6.47
C ALA A 112 -10.66 13.78 6.97
N GLU A 113 -10.19 12.87 7.81
CA GLU A 113 -8.80 12.89 8.28
C GLU A 113 -7.81 12.66 7.12
N ILE A 114 -8.06 11.67 6.24
CA ILE A 114 -7.22 11.38 5.08
C ILE A 114 -7.27 12.54 4.09
N TRP A 115 -8.46 13.01 3.77
CA TRP A 115 -8.68 14.16 2.90
C TRP A 115 -7.89 15.37 3.39
N ASN A 116 -8.05 15.72 4.68
CA ASN A 116 -7.36 16.83 5.29
C ASN A 116 -5.83 16.65 5.32
N LYS A 117 -5.34 15.46 5.61
CA LYS A 117 -3.89 15.15 5.60
C LYS A 117 -3.31 15.33 4.19
N CYS A 118 -3.99 14.81 3.17
CA CYS A 118 -3.54 14.93 1.78
C CYS A 118 -3.48 16.40 1.34
N TYR A 119 -4.53 17.19 1.58
CA TYR A 119 -4.51 18.61 1.21
C TYR A 119 -3.51 19.44 2.04
N LYS A 120 -3.27 19.10 3.31
CA LYS A 120 -2.16 19.68 4.08
C LYS A 120 -0.80 19.35 3.47
N GLY A 121 -0.62 18.11 3.01
CA GLY A 121 0.60 17.68 2.33
C GLY A 121 0.79 18.39 0.98
N ILE A 122 -0.27 18.50 0.18
CA ILE A 122 -0.28 19.25 -1.08
C ILE A 122 0.11 20.72 -0.83
N ARG A 123 -0.51 21.36 0.16
CA ARG A 123 -0.18 22.75 0.52
C ARG A 123 1.29 22.90 0.93
N GLN A 124 1.83 21.96 1.76
CA GLN A 124 3.25 22.00 2.15
C GLN A 124 4.17 21.89 0.92
N ALA A 125 3.86 20.98 0.01
CA ALA A 125 4.65 20.78 -1.21
C ALA A 125 4.56 21.98 -2.15
N SER A 126 3.37 22.58 -2.35
CA SER A 126 3.18 23.74 -3.20
C SER A 126 3.91 24.98 -2.66
N ILE A 127 3.81 25.25 -1.35
CA ILE A 127 4.56 26.36 -0.73
C ILE A 127 6.08 26.14 -0.88
N TYR A 128 6.55 24.89 -0.73
CA TYR A 128 7.96 24.56 -0.94
C TYR A 128 8.40 24.88 -2.38
N LEU A 129 7.64 24.41 -3.36
CA LEU A 129 7.93 24.63 -4.79
C LEU A 129 7.98 26.11 -5.15
N ASN A 130 7.08 26.91 -4.57
CA ASN A 130 6.99 28.34 -4.88
C ASN A 130 8.12 29.18 -4.27
N ASN A 131 8.80 28.69 -3.25
CA ASN A 131 9.72 29.53 -2.47
C ASN A 131 11.17 29.03 -2.40
N ILE A 132 11.46 27.73 -2.68
CA ILE A 132 12.79 27.15 -2.46
C ILE A 132 13.89 27.80 -3.31
N ASP A 133 13.56 28.43 -4.42
CA ASP A 133 14.51 29.16 -5.26
C ASP A 133 15.17 30.36 -4.56
N MET A 134 14.58 30.83 -3.45
CA MET A 134 15.21 31.87 -2.61
C MET A 134 16.42 31.37 -1.83
N ASN A 135 16.58 30.05 -1.70
CA ASN A 135 17.63 29.45 -0.89
C ASN A 135 18.99 29.48 -1.61
N THR A 136 19.94 30.20 -1.03
CA THR A 136 21.31 30.30 -1.58
C THR A 136 22.31 29.37 -0.91
N GLU A 137 21.87 28.57 0.08
CA GLU A 137 22.71 27.60 0.80
C GLU A 137 22.72 26.22 0.13
N TYR A 138 21.83 25.98 -0.84
CA TYR A 138 21.79 24.76 -1.67
C TYR A 138 22.51 24.98 -2.99
N THR A 139 23.04 23.90 -3.56
CA THR A 139 23.45 23.90 -4.97
C THR A 139 22.22 23.84 -5.89
N ALA A 140 22.40 24.13 -7.17
CA ALA A 140 21.34 24.05 -8.15
C ALA A 140 20.78 22.61 -8.28
N GLU A 141 21.65 21.60 -8.16
CA GLU A 141 21.27 20.20 -8.20
C GLU A 141 20.44 19.79 -6.98
N GLU A 142 20.81 20.28 -5.79
CA GLU A 142 20.05 20.04 -4.57
C GLU A 142 18.65 20.70 -4.64
N ILE A 143 18.57 21.92 -5.16
CA ILE A 143 17.27 22.58 -5.39
C ILE A 143 16.41 21.78 -6.37
N ALA A 144 17.00 21.31 -7.48
CA ALA A 144 16.30 20.52 -8.49
C ALA A 144 15.78 19.19 -7.90
N ASP A 145 16.61 18.47 -7.12
CA ASP A 145 16.18 17.24 -6.44
C ASP A 145 15.09 17.52 -5.40
N ASN A 146 15.23 18.56 -4.58
CA ASN A 146 14.24 18.90 -3.57
C ASN A 146 12.88 19.29 -4.19
N LYS A 147 12.91 20.05 -5.30
CA LYS A 147 11.68 20.35 -6.08
C LYS A 147 11.05 19.06 -6.63
N ALA A 148 11.87 18.18 -7.19
CA ALA A 148 11.41 16.89 -7.70
C ALA A 148 10.76 16.02 -6.61
N GLN A 149 11.32 16.02 -5.40
CA GLN A 149 10.69 15.37 -4.24
C GLN A 149 9.33 16.01 -3.91
N ALA A 150 9.22 17.32 -3.93
CA ALA A 150 7.96 18.02 -3.66
C ALA A 150 6.89 17.73 -4.75
N HIS A 151 7.27 17.68 -6.03
CA HIS A 151 6.39 17.23 -7.12
C HIS A 151 5.90 15.79 -6.91
N PHE A 152 6.81 14.88 -6.56
CA PHE A 152 6.45 13.49 -6.26
C PHE A 152 5.45 13.41 -5.10
N LEU A 153 5.70 14.11 -3.99
CA LEU A 153 4.82 14.10 -2.82
C LEU A 153 3.43 14.65 -3.17
N LYS A 154 3.37 15.75 -3.91
CA LYS A 154 2.10 16.34 -4.37
C LYS A 154 1.31 15.35 -5.23
N ALA A 155 1.96 14.73 -6.20
CA ALA A 155 1.35 13.69 -7.03
C ALA A 155 0.87 12.49 -6.20
N TYR A 156 1.64 12.06 -5.20
CA TYR A 156 1.30 10.93 -4.35
C TYR A 156 0.08 11.22 -3.47
N PHE A 157 -0.04 12.44 -2.91
CA PHE A 157 -1.23 12.84 -2.17
C PHE A 157 -2.49 12.85 -3.03
N TYR A 158 -2.42 13.41 -4.24
CA TYR A 158 -3.54 13.36 -5.19
C TYR A 158 -3.88 11.93 -5.59
N TRP A 159 -2.89 11.06 -5.75
CA TRP A 159 -3.10 9.64 -6.02
C TRP A 159 -3.85 8.93 -4.88
N ILE A 160 -3.46 9.16 -3.62
CA ILE A 160 -4.16 8.59 -2.47
C ILE A 160 -5.65 8.98 -2.52
N MET A 161 -5.93 10.25 -2.73
CA MET A 161 -7.31 10.75 -2.79
C MET A 161 -8.07 10.22 -4.01
N LEU A 162 -7.47 10.25 -5.19
CA LEU A 162 -8.09 9.75 -6.42
C LEU A 162 -8.48 8.28 -6.32
N ARG A 163 -7.61 7.47 -5.72
CA ARG A 163 -7.85 6.03 -5.51
C ARG A 163 -8.99 5.76 -4.52
N LEU A 164 -9.10 6.58 -3.47
CA LEU A 164 -10.07 6.38 -2.39
C LEU A 164 -11.42 7.01 -2.66
N PHE A 165 -11.42 8.24 -3.14
CA PHE A 165 -12.61 9.08 -3.25
C PHE A 165 -13.06 9.31 -4.70
N GLY A 166 -12.31 8.79 -5.68
CA GLY A 166 -12.51 9.13 -7.09
C GLY A 166 -12.07 10.57 -7.41
N PRO A 167 -12.71 11.25 -8.36
CA PRO A 167 -12.37 12.61 -8.75
C PRO A 167 -12.33 13.59 -7.58
N VAL A 168 -11.32 14.46 -7.57
CA VAL A 168 -11.07 15.44 -6.49
C VAL A 168 -10.76 16.83 -7.05
N PRO A 169 -10.98 17.91 -6.28
CA PRO A 169 -10.52 19.24 -6.68
C PRO A 169 -9.00 19.32 -6.81
N ILE A 170 -8.51 19.86 -7.92
CA ILE A 170 -7.11 20.23 -8.09
C ILE A 170 -6.96 21.68 -7.67
N VAL A 171 -6.29 21.91 -6.54
CA VAL A 171 -6.10 23.26 -6.01
C VAL A 171 -4.97 23.98 -6.74
N PRO A 172 -5.08 25.30 -6.98
CA PRO A 172 -4.03 26.11 -7.59
C PRO A 172 -2.72 26.06 -6.80
N ASP A 173 -1.58 26.01 -7.49
CA ASP A 173 -0.26 25.96 -6.86
C ASP A 173 0.07 27.19 -6.02
N GLN A 174 -0.49 28.35 -6.39
CA GLN A 174 -0.37 29.60 -5.63
C GLN A 174 -1.11 29.55 -4.30
N GLY A 175 -1.99 28.56 -4.13
CA GLY A 175 -2.89 28.47 -2.99
C GLY A 175 -4.21 29.21 -3.22
N ILE A 176 -5.03 29.21 -2.19
CA ILE A 176 -6.34 29.86 -2.15
C ILE A 176 -6.23 31.04 -1.17
N ASP A 177 -6.72 32.20 -1.56
CA ASP A 177 -6.84 33.33 -0.63
C ASP A 177 -8.03 33.10 0.31
N TYR A 178 -7.72 32.82 1.56
CA TYR A 178 -8.73 32.56 2.59
C TYR A 178 -9.49 33.81 3.06
N MET A 179 -9.12 34.98 2.56
CA MET A 179 -9.84 36.23 2.83
C MET A 179 -10.98 36.48 1.83
N GLU A 180 -10.99 35.74 0.74
CA GLU A 180 -12.07 35.76 -0.24
C GLU A 180 -13.32 35.04 0.26
N ASP A 181 -14.48 35.37 -0.34
CA ASP A 181 -15.72 34.67 -0.06
C ASP A 181 -15.58 33.15 -0.38
N TYR A 182 -16.13 32.30 0.48
CA TYR A 182 -16.07 30.86 0.32
C TYR A 182 -16.55 30.41 -1.08
N ASP A 183 -17.65 30.97 -1.57
CA ASP A 183 -18.22 30.60 -2.87
C ASP A 183 -17.30 31.02 -4.04
N ALA A 184 -16.48 32.06 -3.85
CA ALA A 184 -15.50 32.49 -4.85
C ALA A 184 -14.25 31.59 -4.91
N VAL A 185 -13.89 30.97 -3.78
CA VAL A 185 -12.68 30.13 -3.68
C VAL A 185 -12.98 28.63 -3.68
N ALA A 186 -14.25 28.23 -3.58
CA ALA A 186 -14.65 26.84 -3.65
C ALA A 186 -14.23 26.22 -4.99
N GLN A 187 -13.49 25.11 -4.91
CA GLN A 187 -13.02 24.40 -6.09
C GLN A 187 -13.93 23.18 -6.33
N PRO A 188 -14.59 23.09 -7.50
CA PRO A 188 -15.34 21.89 -7.87
C PRO A 188 -14.40 20.70 -8.07
N ARG A 189 -14.94 19.49 -8.05
CA ARG A 189 -14.18 18.31 -8.44
C ARG A 189 -13.79 18.39 -9.92
N ASN A 190 -12.55 18.10 -10.22
CA ASN A 190 -12.11 17.86 -11.58
C ASN A 190 -12.58 16.48 -12.07
N THR A 191 -12.61 16.27 -13.37
CA THR A 191 -12.85 14.93 -13.92
C THR A 191 -11.74 13.96 -13.54
N TYR A 192 -12.03 12.66 -13.60
CA TYR A 192 -11.02 11.64 -13.32
C TYR A 192 -9.80 11.76 -14.25
N ASP A 193 -10.04 11.99 -15.54
CA ASP A 193 -8.97 12.11 -16.54
C ASP A 193 -8.13 13.39 -16.35
N GLU A 194 -8.71 14.50 -15.90
CA GLU A 194 -7.95 15.69 -15.50
C GLU A 194 -7.07 15.40 -14.28
N CYS A 195 -7.60 14.72 -13.27
CA CYS A 195 -6.81 14.31 -12.11
C CYS A 195 -5.65 13.39 -12.51
N VAL A 196 -5.88 12.40 -13.37
CA VAL A 196 -4.84 11.51 -13.90
C VAL A 196 -3.78 12.28 -14.67
N THR A 197 -4.21 13.21 -15.53
CA THR A 197 -3.30 14.05 -16.31
C THR A 197 -2.43 14.91 -15.41
N TYR A 198 -3.02 15.54 -14.42
CA TYR A 198 -2.29 16.36 -13.45
C TYR A 198 -1.26 15.52 -12.68
N ILE A 199 -1.67 14.39 -12.10
CA ILE A 199 -0.78 13.50 -11.33
C ILE A 199 0.37 13.00 -12.20
N THR A 200 0.09 12.54 -13.42
CA THR A 200 1.12 12.00 -14.30
C THR A 200 2.11 13.06 -14.78
N ASN A 201 1.67 14.30 -14.98
CA ASN A 201 2.55 15.42 -15.31
C ASN A 201 3.47 15.79 -14.13
N GLU A 202 2.95 15.85 -12.91
CA GLU A 202 3.74 16.07 -11.70
C GLU A 202 4.81 14.96 -11.52
N LEU A 203 4.47 13.71 -11.83
CA LEU A 203 5.41 12.59 -11.78
C LEU A 203 6.48 12.65 -12.87
N VAL A 204 6.17 13.17 -14.04
CA VAL A 204 7.16 13.41 -15.11
C VAL A 204 8.12 14.53 -14.68
N LEU A 205 7.61 15.64 -14.13
CA LEU A 205 8.44 16.71 -13.57
C LEU A 205 9.38 16.17 -12.48
N ALA A 206 8.85 15.33 -11.58
CA ALA A 206 9.66 14.67 -10.56
C ALA A 206 10.75 13.77 -11.19
N ALA A 207 10.39 12.93 -12.15
CA ALA A 207 11.32 11.99 -12.78
C ALA A 207 12.50 12.67 -13.50
N GLN A 208 12.32 13.91 -13.98
CA GLN A 208 13.37 14.65 -14.67
C GLN A 208 14.60 14.91 -13.79
N ALA A 209 14.38 15.25 -12.52
CA ALA A 209 15.45 15.66 -11.60
C ALA A 209 15.73 14.65 -10.46
N LEU A 210 14.81 13.72 -10.15
CA LEU A 210 15.08 12.68 -9.17
C LEU A 210 16.25 11.79 -9.58
N PRO A 211 17.17 11.43 -8.65
CA PRO A 211 18.26 10.53 -8.91
C PRO A 211 17.76 9.10 -9.19
N LEU A 212 18.62 8.29 -9.82
CA LEU A 212 18.33 6.87 -10.06
C LEU A 212 18.42 6.03 -8.77
N ASP A 213 19.32 6.40 -7.87
CA ASP A 213 19.57 5.69 -6.61
C ASP A 213 19.68 6.70 -5.46
N ARG A 214 19.35 6.27 -4.24
CA ARG A 214 19.48 7.04 -2.99
C ARG A 214 20.51 6.40 -2.06
N ALA A 215 21.11 7.21 -1.21
CA ALA A 215 21.91 6.70 -0.10
C ALA A 215 21.04 5.93 0.90
N ILE A 216 21.65 5.03 1.68
CA ILE A 216 20.93 4.19 2.66
C ILE A 216 20.12 5.01 3.68
N GLN A 217 20.62 6.19 4.06
CA GLN A 217 19.93 7.09 5.00
C GLN A 217 18.71 7.78 4.37
N GLU A 218 18.58 7.72 3.05
CA GLU A 218 17.54 8.37 2.27
C GLU A 218 16.58 7.38 1.59
N ILE A 219 16.56 6.13 2.04
CA ILE A 219 15.78 5.04 1.42
C ILE A 219 14.28 5.35 1.28
N ALA A 220 13.74 6.22 2.11
CA ALA A 220 12.35 6.66 2.04
C ALA A 220 12.12 7.87 1.12
N ARG A 221 13.17 8.46 0.53
CA ARG A 221 13.04 9.51 -0.48
C ARG A 221 12.83 8.88 -1.85
N PRO A 222 11.97 9.47 -2.72
CA PRO A 222 11.70 8.90 -4.02
C PRO A 222 12.94 8.96 -4.94
N THR A 223 13.02 7.95 -5.79
CA THR A 223 13.93 7.89 -6.94
C THR A 223 13.15 8.17 -8.23
N ARG A 224 13.85 8.34 -9.35
CA ARG A 224 13.23 8.39 -10.68
C ARG A 224 12.33 7.20 -10.92
N GLY A 225 12.78 6.01 -10.54
CA GLY A 225 11.99 4.80 -10.67
C GLY A 225 10.71 4.80 -9.83
N ALA A 226 10.73 5.41 -8.64
CA ALA A 226 9.54 5.57 -7.82
C ALA A 226 8.48 6.46 -8.51
N ALA A 227 8.89 7.57 -9.12
CA ALA A 227 7.99 8.44 -9.85
C ALA A 227 7.39 7.75 -11.09
N LEU A 228 8.20 7.04 -11.87
CA LEU A 228 7.75 6.33 -13.06
C LEU A 228 6.86 5.13 -12.71
N ALA A 229 7.15 4.40 -11.63
CA ALA A 229 6.34 3.27 -11.19
C ALA A 229 4.96 3.73 -10.66
N LEU A 230 4.92 4.84 -9.91
CA LEU A 230 3.64 5.44 -9.52
C LEU A 230 2.85 5.91 -10.73
N ARG A 231 3.51 6.50 -11.74
CA ARG A 231 2.88 6.88 -13.00
C ARG A 231 2.23 5.68 -13.70
N ALA A 232 2.93 4.55 -13.79
CA ALA A 232 2.39 3.32 -14.37
C ALA A 232 1.16 2.82 -13.61
N LYS A 233 1.19 2.89 -12.27
CA LYS A 233 0.07 2.50 -11.41
C LYS A 233 -1.15 3.41 -11.62
N VAL A 234 -0.98 4.72 -11.66
CA VAL A 234 -2.06 5.69 -11.92
C VAL A 234 -2.70 5.43 -13.28
N LEU A 235 -1.89 5.21 -14.33
CA LEU A 235 -2.38 4.94 -15.68
C LEU A 235 -3.09 3.58 -15.79
N LEU A 236 -2.65 2.55 -15.05
CA LEU A 236 -3.36 1.27 -14.97
C LEU A 236 -4.79 1.45 -14.43
N TYR A 237 -4.94 2.24 -13.36
CA TYR A 237 -6.27 2.52 -12.79
C TYR A 237 -7.15 3.28 -13.78
N ALA A 238 -6.58 4.28 -14.46
CA ALA A 238 -7.30 5.05 -15.49
C ALA A 238 -7.75 4.20 -16.70
N ALA A 239 -7.00 3.14 -17.00
CA ALA A 239 -7.34 2.20 -18.07
C ALA A 239 -8.40 1.17 -17.65
N SER A 240 -8.55 0.93 -16.35
CA SER A 240 -9.37 -0.15 -15.82
C SER A 240 -10.87 0.09 -16.00
N PRO A 241 -11.70 -0.96 -16.08
CA PRO A 241 -13.13 -0.87 -16.44
C PRO A 241 -13.93 0.20 -15.70
N LEU A 242 -13.81 0.26 -14.38
CA LEU A 242 -14.54 1.25 -13.55
C LEU A 242 -14.26 2.69 -13.97
N MET A 243 -13.04 3.02 -14.42
CA MET A 243 -12.60 4.37 -14.74
C MET A 243 -12.46 4.61 -16.25
N ASN A 244 -12.93 3.67 -17.08
CA ASN A 244 -12.76 3.73 -18.53
C ASN A 244 -14.02 3.31 -19.30
N GLY A 245 -15.09 4.06 -19.12
CA GLY A 245 -16.32 3.93 -19.91
C GLY A 245 -17.18 2.69 -19.62
N GLN A 246 -16.86 1.90 -18.59
CA GLN A 246 -17.63 0.73 -18.18
C GLN A 246 -18.26 0.90 -16.79
N THR A 247 -18.27 2.11 -16.26
CA THR A 247 -18.87 2.42 -14.96
C THR A 247 -20.35 2.08 -14.99
N PRO A 248 -20.89 1.28 -14.05
CA PRO A 248 -22.31 1.05 -13.92
C PRO A 248 -23.12 2.35 -13.88
N ALA A 249 -24.28 2.38 -14.51
CA ALA A 249 -25.07 3.60 -14.72
C ALA A 249 -25.52 4.26 -13.40
N ASP A 250 -25.82 3.47 -12.39
CA ASP A 250 -26.17 3.91 -11.04
C ASP A 250 -25.00 4.64 -10.37
N ILE A 251 -23.80 4.09 -10.45
CA ILE A 251 -22.57 4.75 -9.94
C ILE A 251 -22.26 6.02 -10.74
N ALA A 252 -22.36 5.93 -12.07
CA ALA A 252 -22.03 7.06 -12.94
C ALA A 252 -22.97 8.25 -12.76
N SER A 253 -24.25 8.01 -12.43
CA SER A 253 -25.25 9.06 -12.18
C SER A 253 -24.99 9.85 -10.88
N GLU A 254 -24.33 9.24 -9.91
CA GLU A 254 -23.96 9.87 -8.63
C GLU A 254 -22.63 10.67 -8.72
N LEU A 255 -21.77 10.31 -9.69
CA LEU A 255 -20.48 10.97 -9.88
C LEU A 255 -20.58 12.08 -10.93
N VAL A 256 -21.27 13.14 -10.55
CA VAL A 256 -21.47 14.37 -11.35
C VAL A 256 -21.01 15.60 -10.55
N ASP A 257 -20.69 16.67 -11.26
CA ASP A 257 -20.43 17.97 -10.64
C ASP A 257 -21.76 18.72 -10.33
N ASP A 258 -21.65 19.92 -9.76
CA ASP A 258 -22.81 20.76 -9.42
C ASP A 258 -23.63 21.21 -10.63
N GLN A 259 -23.08 21.08 -11.84
CA GLN A 259 -23.75 21.39 -13.10
C GLN A 259 -24.34 20.16 -13.78
N GLY A 260 -24.14 18.97 -13.18
CA GLY A 260 -24.60 17.69 -13.71
C GLY A 260 -23.67 17.07 -14.76
N ASN A 261 -22.44 17.59 -14.93
CA ASN A 261 -21.45 16.99 -15.81
C ASN A 261 -20.85 15.74 -15.18
N ARG A 262 -20.69 14.69 -15.97
CA ARG A 262 -20.06 13.45 -15.49
C ARG A 262 -18.58 13.66 -15.15
N LEU A 263 -18.18 13.11 -14.02
CA LEU A 263 -16.78 13.13 -13.55
C LEU A 263 -15.96 11.93 -14.04
N LEU A 264 -16.63 10.87 -14.54
CA LEU A 264 -15.96 9.70 -15.12
C LEU A 264 -16.21 9.64 -16.64
N PRO A 265 -15.26 9.10 -17.43
CA PRO A 265 -15.42 8.94 -18.88
C PRO A 265 -16.66 8.13 -19.25
N GLU A 266 -17.39 8.55 -20.29
CA GLU A 266 -18.53 7.83 -20.83
C GLU A 266 -18.13 6.73 -21.81
N ALA A 267 -17.09 6.96 -22.58
CA ALA A 267 -16.63 6.06 -23.62
C ALA A 267 -15.38 5.29 -23.19
N TYR A 268 -15.33 4.03 -23.59
CA TYR A 268 -14.12 3.21 -23.47
C TYR A 268 -13.03 3.73 -24.40
N ASP A 269 -11.81 3.88 -23.87
CA ASP A 269 -10.60 4.27 -24.60
C ASP A 269 -9.51 3.21 -24.39
N GLU A 270 -9.30 2.36 -25.41
CA GLU A 270 -8.26 1.31 -25.38
C GLU A 270 -6.85 1.91 -25.27
N SER A 271 -6.62 3.13 -25.76
CA SER A 271 -5.30 3.77 -25.69
C SER A 271 -4.80 3.98 -24.26
N LYS A 272 -5.68 4.04 -23.26
CA LYS A 272 -5.32 4.13 -21.84
C LYS A 272 -4.53 2.90 -21.39
N TRP A 273 -4.88 1.70 -21.87
CA TRP A 273 -4.11 0.49 -21.62
C TRP A 273 -2.72 0.56 -22.25
N ALA A 274 -2.63 1.06 -23.47
CA ALA A 274 -1.34 1.25 -24.13
C ALA A 274 -0.45 2.24 -23.36
N LYS A 275 -1.00 3.33 -22.84
CA LYS A 275 -0.30 4.29 -21.97
C LYS A 275 0.19 3.63 -20.67
N ALA A 276 -0.63 2.79 -20.05
CA ALA A 276 -0.24 2.05 -18.85
C ALA A 276 0.91 1.06 -19.13
N ALA A 277 0.83 0.31 -20.24
CA ALA A 277 1.90 -0.60 -20.66
C ALA A 277 3.21 0.14 -20.96
N ALA A 278 3.15 1.26 -21.69
CA ALA A 278 4.32 2.08 -22.00
C ALA A 278 4.96 2.63 -20.71
N ALA A 279 4.16 3.09 -19.76
CA ALA A 279 4.66 3.60 -18.48
C ALA A 279 5.33 2.49 -17.64
N ALA A 280 4.79 1.29 -17.61
CA ALA A 280 5.45 0.15 -16.96
C ALA A 280 6.75 -0.22 -17.69
N LYS A 281 6.76 -0.18 -19.02
CA LYS A 281 7.95 -0.40 -19.83
C LYS A 281 9.05 0.63 -19.57
N ASP A 282 8.70 1.91 -19.34
CA ASP A 282 9.65 2.95 -18.94
C ASP A 282 10.42 2.54 -17.67
N VAL A 283 9.74 1.95 -16.66
CA VAL A 283 10.39 1.47 -15.43
C VAL A 283 11.28 0.26 -15.70
N ILE A 284 10.79 -0.70 -16.48
CA ILE A 284 11.55 -1.92 -16.83
C ILE A 284 12.85 -1.54 -17.54
N GLU A 285 12.80 -0.61 -18.47
CA GLU A 285 13.94 -0.17 -19.27
C GLU A 285 14.94 0.73 -18.53
N LEU A 286 14.62 1.19 -17.29
CA LEU A 286 15.62 1.78 -16.40
C LEU A 286 16.72 0.77 -16.04
N ASN A 287 16.45 -0.53 -16.09
CA ASN A 287 17.38 -1.61 -15.71
C ASN A 287 17.98 -1.43 -14.31
N ARG A 288 17.18 -0.94 -13.36
CA ARG A 288 17.60 -0.70 -11.96
C ARG A 288 17.03 -1.71 -10.99
N TYR A 289 15.92 -2.34 -11.35
CA TYR A 289 15.16 -3.24 -10.49
C TYR A 289 15.19 -4.66 -11.01
N THR A 290 15.20 -5.62 -10.11
CA THR A 290 15.09 -7.05 -10.39
C THR A 290 14.23 -7.71 -9.34
N LEU A 291 13.56 -8.81 -9.68
CA LEU A 291 12.95 -9.65 -8.66
C LEU A 291 14.04 -10.17 -7.72
N PHE A 292 13.77 -10.12 -6.42
CA PHE A 292 14.66 -10.71 -5.44
C PHE A 292 14.61 -12.23 -5.51
N VAL A 293 15.76 -12.87 -5.47
CA VAL A 293 15.90 -14.32 -5.33
C VAL A 293 16.92 -14.65 -4.26
N SER A 294 16.61 -15.66 -3.45
CA SER A 294 17.55 -16.29 -2.53
C SER A 294 18.15 -17.50 -3.24
N TYR A 295 19.45 -17.54 -3.37
CA TYR A 295 20.11 -18.70 -3.95
C TYR A 295 20.15 -19.86 -2.97
N ALA A 296 20.02 -21.09 -3.47
CA ALA A 296 19.99 -22.27 -2.63
C ALA A 296 21.26 -22.50 -1.77
N THR A 297 22.37 -21.87 -2.16
CA THR A 297 23.65 -21.87 -1.43
C THR A 297 23.72 -20.84 -0.30
N ASP A 298 22.84 -19.84 -0.29
CA ASP A 298 22.90 -18.72 0.65
C ASP A 298 22.10 -18.99 1.94
N LYS A 299 21.74 -20.27 2.17
CA LYS A 299 21.00 -20.65 3.37
C LYS A 299 21.82 -20.40 4.61
N GLY A 300 21.48 -19.32 5.32
CA GLY A 300 21.95 -19.10 6.68
C GLY A 300 21.45 -20.19 7.62
N ASP A 301 21.85 -20.12 8.88
CA ASP A 301 21.52 -21.12 9.93
C ASP A 301 20.02 -21.26 10.25
N ILE A 302 19.15 -20.48 9.60
CA ILE A 302 17.69 -20.50 9.80
C ILE A 302 17.04 -21.42 8.78
N ALA A 303 17.24 -22.72 8.90
CA ALA A 303 16.61 -23.73 8.06
C ALA A 303 15.21 -24.11 8.59
N PHE A 304 14.27 -23.15 8.63
CA PHE A 304 12.91 -23.51 9.05
C PHE A 304 11.83 -22.65 8.38
N PRO A 305 10.76 -23.27 7.90
CA PRO A 305 10.57 -24.71 7.74
C PRO A 305 11.61 -25.29 6.77
N ALA A 306 11.84 -26.61 6.85
CA ALA A 306 12.69 -27.30 5.88
C ALA A 306 12.27 -26.89 4.46
N THR A 307 13.23 -26.65 3.60
CA THR A 307 13.06 -26.16 2.24
C THR A 307 11.82 -26.73 1.56
N ILE A 308 10.95 -25.84 1.12
CA ILE A 308 9.77 -26.19 0.32
C ILE A 308 10.22 -26.12 -1.13
N ALA A 309 10.69 -27.23 -1.65
CA ALA A 309 11.11 -27.33 -3.04
C ALA A 309 9.90 -27.63 -3.94
N PRO A 310 9.81 -27.00 -5.12
CA PRO A 310 8.87 -27.41 -6.15
C PRO A 310 9.12 -28.87 -6.57
N PRO A 311 8.10 -29.63 -7.01
CA PRO A 311 8.32 -30.93 -7.64
C PRO A 311 9.14 -30.78 -8.91
N TYR A 312 9.75 -31.91 -9.34
CA TYR A 312 10.52 -31.92 -10.57
C TYR A 312 9.63 -31.52 -11.77
N HIS A 313 10.11 -30.56 -12.55
CA HIS A 313 9.50 -30.13 -13.79
C HIS A 313 10.56 -30.15 -14.90
N PRO A 314 10.32 -30.81 -16.06
CA PRO A 314 11.34 -31.02 -17.08
C PRO A 314 11.87 -29.72 -17.71
N GLU A 315 11.07 -28.68 -17.78
CA GLU A 315 11.47 -27.40 -18.35
C GLU A 315 12.21 -26.50 -17.34
N PHE A 316 11.79 -26.47 -16.07
CA PHE A 316 12.25 -25.44 -15.13
C PHE A 316 13.24 -25.94 -14.07
N SER A 317 13.20 -27.24 -13.70
CA SER A 317 14.03 -27.75 -12.61
C SER A 317 15.51 -27.87 -12.98
N GLU A 318 15.85 -27.95 -14.25
CA GLU A 318 17.23 -28.04 -14.72
C GLU A 318 17.80 -26.71 -15.22
N GLN A 319 16.98 -25.65 -15.25
CA GLN A 319 17.39 -24.31 -15.66
C GLN A 319 17.70 -23.45 -14.46
N ALA A 320 18.78 -22.67 -14.54
CA ALA A 320 19.10 -21.65 -13.56
C ALA A 320 18.18 -20.43 -13.73
N TRP A 321 18.06 -19.63 -12.68
CA TRP A 321 17.38 -18.33 -12.72
C TRP A 321 17.98 -17.42 -13.81
N PRO A 322 17.19 -16.68 -14.60
CA PRO A 322 15.73 -16.52 -14.53
C PRO A 322 14.92 -17.51 -15.39
N ASN A 323 15.51 -18.51 -15.99
CA ASN A 323 14.83 -19.45 -16.87
C ASN A 323 14.18 -20.63 -16.13
N GLY A 324 14.62 -20.91 -14.92
CA GLY A 324 14.09 -21.94 -14.05
C GLY A 324 14.46 -21.68 -12.59
N TRP A 325 14.25 -22.66 -11.73
CA TRP A 325 14.46 -22.55 -10.28
C TRP A 325 15.53 -23.48 -9.72
N LYS A 326 16.41 -24.03 -10.57
CA LYS A 326 17.45 -24.99 -10.16
C LYS A 326 18.33 -24.52 -9.02
N ASP A 327 18.73 -23.25 -9.06
CA ASP A 327 19.74 -22.63 -8.20
C ASP A 327 19.15 -21.68 -7.15
N ILE A 328 17.82 -21.50 -7.11
CA ILE A 328 17.15 -20.64 -6.16
C ILE A 328 16.29 -21.43 -5.16
N ASP A 329 15.99 -20.80 -4.04
CA ASP A 329 14.98 -21.23 -3.08
C ASP A 329 13.70 -20.39 -3.26
N PRO A 330 12.64 -20.89 -3.89
CA PRO A 330 11.43 -20.09 -4.14
C PRO A 330 10.73 -19.62 -2.87
N PHE A 331 10.78 -20.41 -1.79
CA PHE A 331 10.17 -20.03 -0.51
C PHE A 331 10.89 -18.83 0.12
N GLU A 332 12.23 -18.89 0.22
CA GLU A 332 13.02 -17.80 0.76
C GLU A 332 13.06 -16.60 -0.18
N SER A 333 13.07 -16.80 -1.49
CA SER A 333 13.00 -15.73 -2.49
C SER A 333 11.76 -14.85 -2.34
N TYR A 334 10.65 -15.41 -1.89
CA TYR A 334 9.45 -14.64 -1.61
C TYR A 334 9.42 -14.08 -0.18
N ARG A 335 9.68 -14.94 0.83
CA ARG A 335 9.57 -14.59 2.25
C ARG A 335 10.52 -13.45 2.65
N ALA A 336 11.76 -13.51 2.19
CA ALA A 336 12.82 -12.59 2.59
C ALA A 336 12.56 -11.12 2.21
N ILE A 337 11.73 -10.86 1.18
CA ILE A 337 11.37 -9.52 0.74
C ILE A 337 10.62 -8.74 1.84
N PHE A 338 9.81 -9.46 2.64
CA PHE A 338 8.83 -8.85 3.53
C PHE A 338 9.20 -8.91 5.01
N ASN A 339 9.92 -9.94 5.43
CA ASN A 339 10.11 -10.23 6.83
C ASN A 339 11.34 -9.55 7.48
N GLY A 340 12.14 -8.83 6.69
CA GLY A 340 13.35 -8.16 7.17
C GLY A 340 14.63 -9.01 7.10
N THR A 341 14.58 -10.19 6.47
CA THR A 341 15.79 -10.98 6.17
C THR A 341 16.71 -10.20 5.22
N VAL A 342 16.12 -9.57 4.20
CA VAL A 342 16.82 -8.66 3.29
C VAL A 342 16.58 -7.22 3.71
N SER A 343 17.64 -6.44 3.84
CA SER A 343 17.51 -5.01 4.15
C SER A 343 16.87 -4.26 2.99
N ALA A 344 16.16 -3.18 3.29
CA ALA A 344 15.51 -2.36 2.26
C ALA A 344 16.48 -1.84 1.20
N PHE A 345 17.73 -1.57 1.59
CA PHE A 345 18.76 -1.08 0.68
C PHE A 345 19.30 -2.17 -0.27
N GLU A 346 19.38 -3.40 0.20
CA GLU A 346 19.84 -4.55 -0.59
C GLU A 346 18.74 -5.12 -1.49
N ASN A 347 17.50 -4.86 -1.15
CA ASN A 347 16.33 -5.37 -1.87
C ASN A 347 16.14 -4.62 -3.19
N LYS A 348 16.66 -5.16 -4.29
CA LYS A 348 16.52 -4.59 -5.65
C LYS A 348 15.10 -4.69 -6.21
N GLU A 349 14.21 -5.40 -5.55
CA GLU A 349 12.79 -5.43 -5.91
C GLU A 349 12.01 -4.23 -5.34
N LEU A 350 12.48 -3.64 -4.24
CA LEU A 350 11.87 -2.47 -3.62
C LEU A 350 12.09 -1.22 -4.48
N ILE A 351 11.02 -0.58 -4.91
CA ILE A 351 11.05 0.67 -5.68
C ILE A 351 10.82 1.88 -4.77
N PHE A 352 9.84 1.78 -3.88
CA PHE A 352 9.52 2.87 -2.95
C PHE A 352 8.97 2.33 -1.62
N THR A 353 9.39 2.97 -0.54
CA THR A 353 8.83 2.81 0.81
C THR A 353 8.58 4.17 1.42
N ARG A 354 7.54 4.29 2.24
CA ARG A 354 7.28 5.53 2.99
C ARG A 354 8.21 5.70 4.20
N GLY A 355 8.92 4.65 4.61
CA GLY A 355 9.89 4.68 5.71
C GLY A 355 9.31 4.76 7.12
N GLN A 356 7.98 4.69 7.28
CA GLN A 356 7.34 4.72 8.60
C GLN A 356 7.31 3.31 9.19
N ASN A 357 8.19 3.03 10.14
CA ASN A 357 8.35 1.72 10.76
C ASN A 357 7.98 1.70 12.25
N THR A 358 7.53 2.82 12.82
CA THR A 358 7.25 2.95 14.26
C THR A 358 5.87 3.58 14.50
N GLY A 359 5.27 3.25 15.64
CA GLY A 359 3.96 3.73 16.04
C GLY A 359 2.81 2.84 15.57
N ASP A 360 1.59 3.23 15.85
CA ASP A 360 0.38 2.42 15.63
C ASP A 360 0.06 2.16 14.14
N GLN A 361 0.69 2.91 13.25
CA GLN A 361 0.52 2.82 11.80
C GLN A 361 1.77 2.24 11.11
N SER A 362 2.55 1.48 11.84
CA SER A 362 3.80 0.93 11.37
C SER A 362 3.65 -0.53 10.92
N ILE A 363 4.61 -0.97 10.12
CA ILE A 363 4.74 -2.39 9.78
C ILE A 363 4.95 -3.25 11.03
N ASN A 364 5.56 -2.71 12.09
CA ASN A 364 5.71 -3.42 13.37
C ASN A 364 4.36 -3.78 13.97
N ASN A 365 3.41 -2.85 13.94
CA ASN A 365 2.06 -3.11 14.42
C ASN A 365 1.35 -4.19 13.59
N MET A 366 1.49 -4.15 12.27
CA MET A 366 0.98 -5.19 11.40
C MET A 366 1.57 -6.57 11.75
N VAL A 367 2.86 -6.66 12.02
CA VAL A 367 3.52 -7.91 12.44
C VAL A 367 2.92 -8.43 13.74
N ILE A 368 2.69 -7.56 14.73
CA ILE A 368 2.07 -7.96 16.01
C ILE A 368 0.67 -8.54 15.80
N HIS A 369 -0.10 -8.00 14.87
CA HIS A 369 -1.42 -8.56 14.51
C HIS A 369 -1.32 -9.91 13.80
N GLN A 370 -0.21 -10.21 13.14
CA GLN A 370 0.04 -11.51 12.49
C GLN A 370 0.61 -12.54 13.45
N LEU A 371 1.38 -12.15 14.46
CA LEU A 371 1.97 -13.06 15.42
C LEU A 371 0.91 -13.78 16.26
N PRO A 372 1.10 -15.11 16.53
CA PRO A 372 0.24 -15.85 17.45
C PRO A 372 0.48 -15.41 18.91
N ARG A 373 -0.46 -15.71 19.80
CA ARG A 373 -0.35 -15.33 21.22
C ARG A 373 0.86 -15.94 21.92
N VAL A 374 1.27 -17.14 21.52
CA VAL A 374 2.49 -17.76 22.06
C VAL A 374 3.73 -16.90 21.81
N ALA A 375 3.74 -16.12 20.74
CA ALA A 375 4.75 -15.10 20.45
C ALA A 375 4.38 -13.71 20.97
N LYS A 376 3.43 -13.61 21.90
CA LYS A 376 2.93 -12.34 22.46
C LYS A 376 2.27 -11.43 21.43
N GLY A 377 1.84 -11.98 20.32
CA GLY A 377 1.09 -11.24 19.29
C GLY A 377 -0.41 -11.16 19.57
N TRP A 378 -1.12 -10.41 18.74
CA TRP A 378 -2.56 -10.21 18.90
C TRP A 378 -3.41 -11.18 18.08
N ASN A 379 -2.82 -11.84 17.09
CA ASN A 379 -3.46 -12.95 16.37
C ASN A 379 -4.81 -12.54 15.73
N THR A 380 -4.85 -11.45 14.99
CA THR A 380 -6.09 -10.89 14.48
C THR A 380 -6.19 -10.82 12.96
N HIS A 381 -5.07 -10.93 12.24
CA HIS A 381 -5.08 -10.99 10.79
C HIS A 381 -5.43 -12.37 10.30
N GLY A 382 -6.67 -12.54 9.84
CA GLY A 382 -7.16 -13.76 9.25
C GLY A 382 -7.18 -13.72 7.73
N LEU A 383 -6.88 -14.84 7.08
CA LEU A 383 -7.17 -15.06 5.67
C LEU A 383 -8.53 -15.70 5.51
N THR A 384 -9.19 -15.40 4.42
CA THR A 384 -10.38 -16.14 4.00
C THR A 384 -10.01 -17.47 3.35
N GLN A 385 -10.94 -18.42 3.33
CA GLN A 385 -10.73 -19.68 2.61
C GLN A 385 -10.55 -19.41 1.10
N LYS A 386 -11.25 -18.42 0.54
CA LYS A 386 -11.12 -17.99 -0.85
C LYS A 386 -9.69 -17.57 -1.19
N GLN A 387 -9.02 -16.84 -0.31
CA GLN A 387 -7.61 -16.49 -0.50
C GLN A 387 -6.71 -17.72 -0.41
N CYS A 388 -6.95 -18.64 0.52
CA CYS A 388 -6.18 -19.87 0.60
C CYS A 388 -6.32 -20.72 -0.66
N ASP A 389 -7.53 -20.83 -1.20
CA ASP A 389 -7.80 -21.60 -2.41
C ASP A 389 -7.28 -20.93 -3.68
N ALA A 390 -7.01 -19.63 -3.65
CA ALA A 390 -6.40 -18.91 -4.78
C ALA A 390 -4.96 -19.38 -5.05
N TYR A 391 -4.18 -19.75 -4.03
CA TYR A 391 -2.83 -20.28 -4.23
C TYR A 391 -2.87 -21.57 -5.05
N TYR A 392 -1.86 -21.78 -5.88
CA TYR A 392 -1.72 -22.98 -6.68
C TYR A 392 -1.26 -24.18 -5.84
N MET A 393 -1.44 -25.37 -6.40
CA MET A 393 -0.67 -26.54 -5.98
C MET A 393 0.80 -26.34 -6.40
N ASN A 394 1.69 -27.12 -5.81
CA ASN A 394 3.14 -26.99 -6.09
C ASN A 394 3.54 -27.35 -7.53
N ASP A 395 2.69 -28.03 -8.27
CA ASP A 395 2.84 -28.31 -9.71
C ASP A 395 2.21 -27.25 -10.64
N GLY A 396 1.64 -26.18 -10.04
CA GLY A 396 0.99 -25.09 -10.78
C GLY A 396 -0.47 -25.34 -11.17
N THR A 397 -1.04 -26.50 -10.78
CA THR A 397 -2.46 -26.78 -11.00
C THR A 397 -3.35 -26.06 -9.98
N ASP A 398 -4.65 -26.04 -10.24
CA ASP A 398 -5.62 -25.46 -9.33
C ASP A 398 -5.76 -26.28 -8.05
N CYS A 399 -5.92 -25.60 -6.92
CA CYS A 399 -6.25 -26.24 -5.66
C CYS A 399 -7.60 -26.96 -5.76
N PRO A 400 -7.69 -28.23 -5.35
CA PRO A 400 -8.97 -28.91 -5.24
C PRO A 400 -9.97 -28.10 -4.38
N GLY A 401 -11.17 -27.89 -4.87
CA GLY A 401 -12.20 -27.09 -4.22
C GLY A 401 -12.08 -25.57 -4.43
N LYS A 402 -11.14 -25.11 -5.27
CA LYS A 402 -11.10 -23.71 -5.72
C LYS A 402 -12.45 -23.29 -6.28
N ASP A 403 -12.85 -22.03 -5.96
CA ASP A 403 -14.14 -21.45 -6.36
C ASP A 403 -15.38 -22.19 -5.81
N LYS A 404 -15.21 -23.04 -4.81
CA LYS A 404 -16.30 -23.71 -4.09
C LYS A 404 -16.42 -23.13 -2.68
N GLU A 405 -17.56 -22.58 -2.35
CA GLU A 405 -17.83 -22.10 -0.99
C GLU A 405 -18.13 -23.26 -0.05
N ILE A 406 -18.78 -24.30 -0.55
CA ILE A 406 -19.21 -25.47 0.20
C ILE A 406 -18.87 -26.73 -0.60
N ASN A 407 -18.32 -27.74 0.06
CA ASN A 407 -18.12 -29.06 -0.53
C ASN A 407 -19.47 -29.68 -0.90
N ARG A 408 -19.61 -30.12 -2.15
CA ARG A 408 -20.89 -30.63 -2.68
C ARG A 408 -20.86 -32.10 -3.11
N GLY A 409 -19.77 -32.81 -2.84
CA GLY A 409 -19.65 -34.23 -3.21
C GLY A 409 -19.50 -34.48 -4.72
N ASP A 410 -19.06 -33.48 -5.49
CA ASP A 410 -18.89 -33.58 -6.95
C ASP A 410 -17.46 -33.97 -7.38
N GLY A 411 -16.62 -34.41 -6.45
CA GLY A 411 -15.23 -34.78 -6.70
C GLY A 411 -14.24 -33.62 -6.84
N SER A 412 -14.72 -32.38 -6.78
CA SER A 412 -13.91 -31.15 -6.79
C SER A 412 -13.68 -30.58 -5.39
N GLU A 413 -13.86 -31.40 -4.38
CA GLU A 413 -13.74 -31.02 -2.98
C GLU A 413 -12.29 -30.86 -2.56
N ARG A 414 -12.05 -30.06 -1.52
CA ARG A 414 -10.75 -29.97 -0.87
C ARG A 414 -10.32 -31.34 -0.36
N MET A 415 -9.02 -31.60 -0.34
CA MET A 415 -8.48 -32.82 0.24
C MET A 415 -8.98 -32.96 1.68
N SER A 416 -9.64 -34.08 1.98
CA SER A 416 -10.18 -34.38 3.31
C SER A 416 -9.18 -35.19 4.15
N GLY A 417 -9.37 -35.14 5.47
CA GLY A 417 -8.51 -35.85 6.42
C GLY A 417 -7.38 -35.00 6.98
N TYR A 418 -6.55 -35.63 7.77
CA TYR A 418 -5.45 -34.99 8.50
C TYR A 418 -4.17 -35.81 8.32
N VAL A 419 -3.04 -35.12 8.40
CA VAL A 419 -1.71 -35.72 8.40
C VAL A 419 -1.57 -36.64 9.62
N THR A 420 -1.20 -37.89 9.39
CA THR A 420 -0.97 -38.87 10.45
C THR A 420 0.50 -38.87 10.86
N LYS A 421 0.79 -39.56 11.97
CA LYS A 421 2.16 -39.80 12.42
C LYS A 421 2.96 -40.58 11.38
N GLU A 422 2.35 -41.60 10.76
CA GLU A 422 2.95 -42.39 9.69
C GLU A 422 3.26 -41.59 8.45
N ASP A 423 2.44 -40.54 8.14
CA ASP A 423 2.71 -39.61 7.06
C ASP A 423 3.97 -38.79 7.34
N VAL A 424 4.11 -38.28 8.58
CA VAL A 424 5.28 -37.54 9.02
C VAL A 424 6.55 -38.37 8.96
N GLU A 425 6.49 -39.61 9.52
CA GLU A 425 7.62 -40.54 9.52
C GLU A 425 8.04 -40.95 8.10
N ALA A 426 7.08 -41.05 7.19
CA ALA A 426 7.34 -41.33 5.77
C ALA A 426 7.75 -40.11 4.96
N GLY A 427 7.77 -38.93 5.58
CA GLY A 427 8.09 -37.65 4.89
C GLY A 427 7.06 -37.20 3.88
N ARG A 428 5.81 -37.73 3.98
CA ARG A 428 4.70 -37.30 3.13
C ARG A 428 4.18 -35.92 3.56
N TYR A 429 3.65 -35.18 2.62
CA TYR A 429 2.97 -33.88 2.84
C TYR A 429 3.81 -32.77 3.50
N LYS A 430 5.14 -32.86 3.44
CA LYS A 430 5.99 -31.74 3.93
C LYS A 430 5.56 -30.40 3.33
N PRO A 431 5.52 -29.31 4.14
CA PRO A 431 6.04 -29.15 5.51
C PRO A 431 4.99 -29.44 6.62
N LEU A 432 3.86 -30.08 6.30
CA LEU A 432 2.79 -30.30 7.27
C LEU A 432 3.22 -31.24 8.40
N SER A 433 2.78 -30.90 9.61
CA SER A 433 2.96 -31.73 10.81
C SER A 433 1.72 -32.59 11.09
N GLU A 434 1.84 -33.56 12.02
CA GLU A 434 0.73 -34.39 12.48
C GLU A 434 -0.46 -33.54 12.92
N GLY A 435 -1.68 -33.96 12.57
CA GLY A 435 -2.93 -33.31 12.93
C GLY A 435 -3.32 -32.12 12.04
N VAL A 436 -2.50 -31.75 11.05
CA VAL A 436 -2.81 -30.72 10.08
C VAL A 436 -3.74 -31.22 8.98
N SER A 437 -4.73 -30.41 8.60
CA SER A 437 -5.66 -30.75 7.50
C SER A 437 -4.93 -30.90 6.17
N LEU A 438 -5.26 -31.98 5.43
CA LEU A 438 -4.68 -32.24 4.10
C LEU A 438 -5.06 -31.21 3.04
N GLN A 439 -6.05 -30.35 3.28
CA GLN A 439 -6.35 -29.22 2.37
C GLN A 439 -5.17 -28.27 2.17
N TYR A 440 -4.20 -28.28 3.09
CA TYR A 440 -3.00 -27.44 3.03
C TYR A 440 -1.78 -28.17 2.44
N ALA A 441 -1.93 -29.42 2.04
CA ALA A 441 -0.85 -30.24 1.49
C ALA A 441 -0.50 -29.82 0.06
N ASN A 442 0.77 -30.02 -0.31
CA ASN A 442 1.29 -29.86 -1.66
C ASN A 442 0.99 -28.50 -2.32
N ARG A 443 0.99 -27.43 -1.52
CA ARG A 443 0.77 -26.08 -2.03
C ARG A 443 2.09 -25.44 -2.51
N GLU A 444 1.96 -24.39 -3.34
CA GLU A 444 3.10 -23.64 -3.82
C GLU A 444 3.89 -22.95 -2.68
N PRO A 445 5.20 -22.64 -2.87
CA PRO A 445 6.04 -22.05 -1.84
C PRO A 445 5.50 -20.76 -1.22
N ARG A 446 4.86 -19.88 -2.01
CA ARG A 446 4.27 -18.62 -1.50
C ARG A 446 3.12 -18.87 -0.52
N PHE A 447 2.39 -19.97 -0.65
CA PHE A 447 1.38 -20.37 0.33
C PHE A 447 2.01 -20.54 1.70
N TYR A 448 3.06 -21.36 1.80
CA TYR A 448 3.72 -21.63 3.07
C TYR A 448 4.50 -20.42 3.62
N ALA A 449 4.90 -19.48 2.75
CA ALA A 449 5.52 -18.23 3.17
C ALA A 449 4.53 -17.20 3.75
N SER A 450 3.25 -17.31 3.38
CA SER A 450 2.25 -16.27 3.68
C SER A 450 1.15 -16.73 4.62
N VAL A 451 0.75 -18.01 4.56
CA VAL A 451 -0.43 -18.54 5.26
C VAL A 451 -0.01 -19.25 6.53
N ALA A 452 -0.54 -18.78 7.64
CA ALA A 452 -0.44 -19.47 8.94
C ALA A 452 -1.68 -20.33 9.14
N TYR A 453 -1.65 -21.53 8.58
CA TYR A 453 -2.76 -22.47 8.66
C TYR A 453 -2.86 -23.10 10.06
N ASN A 454 -4.03 -23.67 10.38
CA ASN A 454 -4.24 -24.32 11.67
C ASN A 454 -3.33 -25.55 11.82
N GLY A 455 -2.51 -25.57 12.87
CA GLY A 455 -1.48 -26.57 13.08
C GLY A 455 -0.13 -26.26 12.40
N ASP A 456 0.05 -25.05 11.86
CA ASP A 456 1.33 -24.61 11.31
C ASP A 456 2.40 -24.53 12.40
N VAL A 457 3.63 -24.80 12.02
CA VAL A 457 4.78 -24.71 12.93
C VAL A 457 5.44 -23.34 12.79
N TRP A 458 5.44 -22.62 13.88
CA TRP A 458 6.10 -21.32 13.98
C TRP A 458 7.51 -21.47 14.55
N ASN A 459 8.46 -20.92 13.83
CA ASN A 459 9.82 -20.77 14.34
C ASN A 459 9.92 -19.46 15.11
N LEU A 460 9.97 -19.55 16.44
CA LEU A 460 9.91 -18.41 17.35
C LEU A 460 11.20 -18.32 18.16
N LEU A 461 12.28 -17.86 17.53
CA LEU A 461 13.63 -17.84 18.11
C LEU A 461 13.73 -17.05 19.41
N ASN A 462 12.91 -16.01 19.58
CA ASN A 462 12.92 -15.16 20.78
C ASN A 462 11.82 -15.48 21.80
N SER A 463 10.97 -16.46 21.54
CA SER A 463 9.84 -16.78 22.44
C SER A 463 10.25 -17.30 23.81
N ASN A 464 11.48 -17.83 23.94
CA ASN A 464 12.03 -18.33 25.19
C ASN A 464 13.44 -17.79 25.42
N LYS A 465 13.54 -16.51 25.75
CA LYS A 465 14.83 -15.84 26.05
C LYS A 465 15.66 -16.51 27.14
N ASN A 466 15.03 -17.28 28.04
CA ASN A 466 15.70 -17.91 29.17
C ASN A 466 16.32 -19.27 28.83
N ALA A 467 15.93 -19.86 27.72
CA ALA A 467 16.37 -21.22 27.34
C ALA A 467 17.45 -21.24 26.25
N GLY A 468 17.64 -20.13 25.50
CA GLY A 468 18.69 -20.04 24.46
C GLY A 468 18.48 -20.95 23.25
N GLU A 469 17.34 -21.66 23.16
CA GLU A 469 17.02 -22.61 22.11
C GLU A 469 15.88 -22.09 21.22
N PRO A 470 16.02 -22.17 19.89
CA PRO A 470 14.93 -21.90 18.98
C PRO A 470 13.75 -22.83 19.27
N GLN A 471 12.56 -22.29 19.41
CA GLN A 471 11.37 -23.10 19.64
C GLN A 471 10.53 -23.18 18.36
N ASN A 472 10.38 -24.37 17.85
CA ASN A 472 9.43 -24.69 16.81
C ASN A 472 8.12 -25.09 17.49
N ILE A 473 7.12 -24.20 17.44
CA ILE A 473 5.86 -24.40 18.14
C ILE A 473 4.76 -24.61 17.11
N GLN A 474 4.11 -25.78 17.17
CA GLN A 474 2.90 -26.04 16.41
C GLN A 474 1.73 -25.25 17.03
N VAL A 475 1.06 -24.42 16.23
CA VAL A 475 0.02 -23.51 16.70
C VAL A 475 -1.34 -23.93 16.14
N PHE A 476 -2.26 -24.22 17.05
CA PHE A 476 -3.65 -24.48 16.72
C PHE A 476 -4.54 -23.30 17.12
N TYR A 477 -5.59 -23.06 16.34
CA TYR A 477 -6.54 -21.98 16.55
C TYR A 477 -7.93 -22.50 16.99
N TYR A 478 -7.98 -23.68 17.62
CA TYR A 478 -9.22 -24.26 18.11
C TYR A 478 -9.83 -23.43 19.25
N ARG A 479 -11.15 -23.49 19.38
CA ARG A 479 -11.87 -22.85 20.48
C ARG A 479 -11.40 -23.45 21.81
N GLY A 480 -10.99 -22.60 22.74
CA GLY A 480 -10.43 -23.00 24.04
C GLY A 480 -8.92 -23.25 24.02
N ASP A 481 -8.28 -23.24 22.85
CA ASP A 481 -6.82 -23.27 22.75
C ASP A 481 -6.21 -21.90 23.07
N GLY A 482 -4.96 -21.88 23.54
CA GLY A 482 -4.25 -20.64 23.90
C GLY A 482 -4.13 -19.62 22.75
N ASN A 483 -4.10 -20.07 21.51
CA ASN A 483 -4.07 -19.21 20.31
C ASN A 483 -5.43 -19.04 19.64
N GLY A 484 -6.43 -19.78 20.05
CA GLY A 484 -7.79 -19.71 19.53
C GLY A 484 -8.69 -18.75 20.31
N TYR A 485 -9.99 -18.98 20.23
CA TYR A 485 -10.98 -18.21 20.97
C TYR A 485 -11.00 -18.60 22.45
N THR A 486 -10.62 -17.67 23.31
CA THR A 486 -10.61 -17.80 24.77
C THR A 486 -11.39 -16.70 25.48
N ASN A 487 -12.46 -16.21 24.87
CA ASN A 487 -13.23 -15.06 25.38
C ASN A 487 -12.44 -13.73 25.42
N SER A 488 -11.39 -13.60 24.62
CA SER A 488 -10.64 -12.36 24.45
C SER A 488 -11.12 -11.57 23.24
N MET A 489 -10.71 -10.31 23.16
CA MET A 489 -11.02 -9.45 22.02
C MET A 489 -10.26 -9.87 20.76
N PHE A 490 -9.00 -10.24 20.92
CA PHE A 490 -8.06 -10.52 19.84
C PHE A 490 -7.98 -12.02 19.59
N TRP A 491 -8.56 -12.48 18.51
CA TRP A 491 -8.47 -13.87 18.08
C TRP A 491 -8.73 -14.02 16.59
N LEU A 492 -8.19 -15.05 16.02
CA LEU A 492 -8.27 -15.35 14.61
C LEU A 492 -9.68 -15.83 14.22
N ARG A 493 -10.48 -14.95 13.62
CA ARG A 493 -11.90 -15.23 13.30
C ARG A 493 -12.09 -16.33 12.27
N THR A 494 -11.17 -16.43 11.32
CA THR A 494 -11.23 -17.39 10.21
C THR A 494 -10.55 -18.73 10.53
N GLY A 495 -9.76 -18.80 11.60
CA GLY A 495 -8.92 -19.97 11.91
C GLY A 495 -7.71 -20.13 10.99
N ILE A 496 -7.47 -19.18 10.10
CA ILE A 496 -6.34 -19.16 9.16
C ILE A 496 -5.67 -17.79 9.28
N GLY A 497 -4.40 -17.76 9.65
CA GLY A 497 -3.64 -16.53 9.88
C GLY A 497 -2.76 -16.12 8.71
N VAL A 498 -2.07 -15.01 8.91
CA VAL A 498 -1.07 -14.47 7.99
C VAL A 498 0.29 -14.45 8.67
N LYS A 499 1.35 -14.82 7.96
CA LYS A 499 2.74 -14.75 8.44
C LYS A 499 3.71 -14.10 7.47
N LYS A 500 3.20 -13.49 6.39
CA LYS A 500 4.00 -12.93 5.31
C LYS A 500 5.10 -11.97 5.78
N PHE A 501 4.79 -11.12 6.76
CA PHE A 501 5.71 -10.10 7.28
C PHE A 501 6.47 -10.53 8.54
N VAL A 502 6.23 -11.74 9.02
CA VAL A 502 6.82 -12.21 10.28
C VAL A 502 8.19 -12.84 10.04
N HIS A 503 9.19 -12.37 10.80
CA HIS A 503 10.51 -12.98 10.89
C HIS A 503 10.55 -13.95 12.08
N PRO A 504 11.34 -15.03 12.04
CA PRO A 504 11.53 -15.93 13.19
C PRO A 504 11.98 -15.24 14.48
N ASP A 505 12.68 -14.13 14.38
CA ASP A 505 13.10 -13.32 15.53
C ASP A 505 12.00 -12.42 16.10
N ASP A 506 10.88 -12.28 15.41
CA ASP A 506 9.83 -11.35 15.84
C ASP A 506 9.08 -11.90 17.07
N MET A 507 8.85 -11.01 18.02
CA MET A 507 8.07 -11.26 19.21
C MET A 507 7.33 -9.98 19.63
N GLY A 508 6.08 -10.09 20.04
CA GLY A 508 5.30 -9.00 20.59
C GLY A 508 5.77 -8.56 21.98
N LYS A 509 5.10 -7.60 22.57
CA LYS A 509 5.37 -7.09 23.93
C LYS A 509 5.20 -8.20 24.95
N GLY A 510 6.29 -8.56 25.63
CA GLY A 510 6.25 -9.42 26.80
C GLY A 510 5.86 -8.65 28.06
N ASP A 511 5.90 -9.33 29.20
CA ASP A 511 5.60 -8.75 30.53
C ASP A 511 6.48 -7.54 30.88
N ASN A 512 7.62 -7.37 30.20
CA ASN A 512 8.55 -6.24 30.35
C ASN A 512 8.31 -5.10 29.34
N ASN A 513 7.22 -5.11 28.61
CA ASN A 513 6.90 -4.12 27.57
C ASN A 513 7.92 -4.06 26.40
N GLU A 514 8.78 -5.01 26.26
CA GLU A 514 9.73 -5.09 25.14
C GLU A 514 9.07 -5.71 23.91
N GLU A 515 9.26 -5.05 22.79
CA GLU A 515 8.84 -5.50 21.48
C GLU A 515 10.09 -5.78 20.65
N LEU A 516 10.19 -7.00 20.14
CA LEU A 516 11.33 -7.44 19.35
C LEU A 516 10.87 -7.73 17.92
N ILE A 517 10.78 -6.68 17.13
CA ILE A 517 10.43 -6.82 15.70
C ILE A 517 11.67 -6.55 14.85
N LYS A 518 12.01 -7.51 14.01
CA LYS A 518 13.09 -7.38 13.03
C LYS A 518 12.83 -6.14 12.17
N LYS A 519 13.84 -5.28 12.03
CA LYS A 519 13.73 -4.07 11.21
C LYS A 519 13.37 -4.44 9.77
N LYS A 520 12.29 -3.87 9.29
CA LYS A 520 11.76 -4.05 7.93
C LYS A 520 11.02 -2.80 7.49
N VAL A 521 10.76 -2.69 6.21
CA VAL A 521 10.01 -1.57 5.62
C VAL A 521 8.82 -2.09 4.84
N GLU A 522 7.81 -1.23 4.72
CA GLU A 522 6.69 -1.49 3.84
C GLU A 522 7.09 -1.33 2.38
N PRO A 523 6.79 -2.29 1.51
CA PRO A 523 6.96 -2.13 0.08
C PRO A 523 5.74 -1.38 -0.50
N ALA A 524 5.78 -0.04 -0.51
CA ALA A 524 4.70 0.77 -1.09
C ALA A 524 4.59 0.57 -2.60
N ILE A 525 5.72 0.39 -3.28
CA ILE A 525 5.81 -0.02 -4.68
C ILE A 525 7.00 -0.96 -4.83
N ARG A 526 6.80 -2.11 -5.47
CA ARG A 526 7.86 -3.06 -5.79
C ARG A 526 7.79 -3.53 -7.24
N TYR A 527 8.91 -4.05 -7.73
CA TYR A 527 9.09 -4.37 -9.15
C TYR A 527 8.11 -5.43 -9.68
N ALA A 528 7.73 -6.41 -8.86
CA ALA A 528 6.72 -7.39 -9.25
C ALA A 528 5.37 -6.74 -9.60
N GLU A 529 4.97 -5.66 -8.89
CA GLU A 529 3.76 -4.91 -9.25
C GLU A 529 3.88 -4.28 -10.65
N VAL A 530 5.03 -3.68 -10.98
CA VAL A 530 5.28 -3.08 -12.29
C VAL A 530 5.22 -4.13 -13.41
N LEU A 531 5.80 -5.30 -13.18
CA LEU A 531 5.76 -6.41 -14.12
C LEU A 531 4.32 -6.90 -14.36
N LEU A 532 3.51 -6.99 -13.32
CA LEU A 532 2.09 -7.37 -13.42
C LEU A 532 1.26 -6.28 -14.11
N ILE A 533 1.55 -4.98 -13.87
CA ILE A 533 0.93 -3.87 -14.61
C ILE A 533 1.21 -4.02 -16.11
N TYR A 534 2.47 -4.32 -16.48
CA TYR A 534 2.86 -4.48 -17.89
C TYR A 534 2.10 -5.61 -18.55
N ALA A 535 2.07 -6.80 -17.95
CA ALA A 535 1.36 -7.95 -18.51
C ALA A 535 -0.15 -7.72 -18.61
N GLU A 536 -0.77 -7.11 -17.58
CA GLU A 536 -2.20 -6.79 -17.56
C GLU A 536 -2.55 -5.82 -18.69
N ALA A 537 -1.82 -4.71 -18.77
CA ALA A 537 -2.11 -3.68 -19.75
C ALA A 537 -1.94 -4.18 -21.20
N LEU A 538 -0.92 -5.01 -21.46
CA LEU A 538 -0.74 -5.61 -22.78
C LEU A 538 -1.86 -6.58 -23.17
N ASN A 539 -2.39 -7.34 -22.21
CA ASN A 539 -3.45 -8.31 -22.47
C ASN A 539 -4.76 -7.66 -22.95
N GLU A 540 -5.02 -6.43 -22.52
CA GLU A 540 -6.27 -5.72 -22.80
C GLU A 540 -6.29 -5.02 -24.19
N LEU A 541 -5.22 -5.13 -24.97
CA LEU A 541 -5.08 -4.46 -26.26
C LEU A 541 -5.53 -5.35 -27.42
N ASN A 542 -6.29 -4.75 -28.35
CA ASN A 542 -6.60 -5.31 -29.65
C ASN A 542 -5.82 -4.60 -30.76
N GLY A 543 -5.51 -3.31 -30.57
CA GLY A 543 -4.77 -2.47 -31.50
C GLY A 543 -3.29 -2.38 -31.21
N GLN A 544 -2.58 -1.66 -32.10
CA GLN A 544 -1.20 -1.22 -31.91
C GLN A 544 -1.18 0.29 -31.72
N TYR A 545 -0.35 0.75 -30.77
CA TYR A 545 -0.25 2.15 -30.39
C TYR A 545 1.20 2.58 -30.30
N ASP A 546 1.50 3.76 -30.83
CA ASP A 546 2.79 4.41 -30.72
C ASP A 546 2.72 5.41 -29.56
N ILE A 547 3.33 5.06 -28.42
CA ILE A 547 3.27 5.84 -27.18
C ILE A 547 4.66 6.41 -26.88
N PRO A 548 4.79 7.74 -26.71
CA PRO A 548 6.07 8.34 -26.29
C PRO A 548 6.52 7.80 -24.92
N SER A 549 7.83 7.61 -24.74
CA SER A 549 8.41 7.39 -23.42
C SER A 549 8.18 8.60 -22.51
N TRP A 550 8.33 8.41 -21.19
CA TRP A 550 8.09 9.47 -20.19
C TRP A 550 8.87 10.76 -20.46
N ASP A 551 10.05 10.68 -21.09
CA ASP A 551 10.93 11.80 -21.43
C ASP A 551 10.84 12.26 -22.89
N GLY A 552 9.98 11.59 -23.68
CA GLY A 552 9.80 11.88 -25.11
C GLY A 552 10.97 11.51 -26.02
N ASN A 553 12.03 10.87 -25.48
CA ASN A 553 13.24 10.55 -26.25
C ASN A 553 13.08 9.38 -27.22
N LYS A 554 12.06 8.56 -27.00
CA LYS A 554 11.73 7.41 -27.86
C LYS A 554 10.22 7.18 -27.90
N THR A 555 9.81 6.35 -28.85
CA THR A 555 8.42 5.89 -28.97
C THR A 555 8.37 4.38 -28.74
N HIS A 556 7.52 3.96 -27.83
CA HIS A 556 7.21 2.56 -27.60
C HIS A 556 6.12 2.12 -28.57
N ILE A 557 6.36 1.02 -29.29
CA ILE A 557 5.33 0.31 -30.05
C ILE A 557 4.66 -0.66 -29.07
N ILE A 558 3.42 -0.39 -28.73
CA ILE A 558 2.65 -1.12 -27.72
C ILE A 558 1.48 -1.84 -28.40
N LYS A 559 1.43 -3.15 -28.23
CA LYS A 559 0.36 -4.04 -28.68
C LYS A 559 0.31 -5.28 -27.82
N ARG A 560 -0.76 -6.06 -27.92
CA ARG A 560 -0.78 -7.40 -27.31
C ARG A 560 0.30 -8.26 -27.97
N ASP A 561 1.28 -8.66 -27.19
CA ASP A 561 2.41 -9.49 -27.63
C ASP A 561 2.78 -10.47 -26.51
N ILE A 562 2.67 -11.75 -26.79
CA ILE A 562 2.87 -12.81 -25.80
C ILE A 562 4.30 -12.82 -25.25
N ASN A 563 5.31 -12.55 -26.08
CA ASN A 563 6.69 -12.51 -25.62
C ASN A 563 6.92 -11.33 -24.65
N GLU A 564 6.28 -10.18 -24.90
CA GLU A 564 6.32 -9.04 -23.99
C GLU A 564 5.50 -9.33 -22.73
N MET A 565 4.32 -9.97 -22.83
CA MET A 565 3.52 -10.38 -21.67
C MET A 565 4.28 -11.36 -20.78
N LYS A 566 5.02 -12.31 -21.37
CA LYS A 566 5.89 -13.24 -20.63
C LYS A 566 6.98 -12.52 -19.83
N LYS A 567 7.51 -11.39 -20.28
CA LYS A 567 8.47 -10.59 -19.50
C LYS A 567 7.85 -10.06 -18.20
N GLY A 568 6.54 -9.81 -18.20
CA GLY A 568 5.83 -9.31 -17.04
C GLY A 568 5.39 -10.38 -16.03
N ILE A 569 5.15 -11.62 -16.45
CA ILE A 569 4.54 -12.61 -15.55
C ILE A 569 5.40 -13.86 -15.31
N ARG A 570 6.08 -14.37 -16.34
CA ARG A 570 6.89 -15.59 -16.24
C ARG A 570 7.95 -15.52 -15.13
N PRO A 571 8.74 -14.43 -14.95
CA PRO A 571 9.73 -14.35 -13.88
C PRO A 571 9.11 -14.46 -12.48
N ILE A 572 7.92 -13.90 -12.27
CA ILE A 572 7.21 -13.98 -10.98
C ILE A 572 6.87 -15.43 -10.66
N ARG A 573 6.34 -16.17 -11.64
CA ARG A 573 5.96 -17.58 -11.47
C ARG A 573 7.18 -18.47 -11.23
N ILE A 574 8.24 -18.29 -12.01
CA ILE A 574 9.49 -19.06 -11.83
C ILE A 574 10.10 -18.79 -10.46
N ARG A 575 10.19 -17.51 -10.03
CA ARG A 575 10.66 -17.15 -8.69
C ARG A 575 9.83 -17.84 -7.61
N ALA A 576 8.52 -17.97 -7.83
CA ALA A 576 7.61 -18.66 -6.91
C ALA A 576 7.69 -20.18 -6.95
N GLY A 577 8.46 -20.78 -7.87
CA GLY A 577 8.57 -22.22 -8.03
C GLY A 577 7.32 -22.87 -8.62
N VAL A 578 6.58 -22.14 -9.44
CA VAL A 578 5.43 -22.67 -10.20
C VAL A 578 5.67 -22.50 -11.70
N PRO A 579 5.23 -23.47 -12.53
CA PRO A 579 5.40 -23.39 -13.97
C PRO A 579 4.77 -22.15 -14.60
N ASP A 580 5.34 -21.68 -15.71
CA ASP A 580 4.72 -20.64 -16.52
C ASP A 580 3.37 -21.11 -17.08
N TYR A 581 2.55 -20.21 -17.54
CA TYR A 581 1.30 -20.52 -18.23
C TYR A 581 1.58 -21.15 -19.60
N THR A 582 0.65 -21.98 -20.06
CA THR A 582 0.74 -22.63 -21.37
C THR A 582 0.51 -21.62 -22.49
N GLN A 583 0.90 -22.01 -23.72
CA GLN A 583 0.68 -21.17 -24.88
C GLN A 583 -0.82 -20.93 -25.13
N GLU A 584 -1.66 -21.94 -24.92
CA GLU A 584 -3.12 -21.84 -25.05
C GLU A 584 -3.71 -20.83 -24.05
N GLU A 585 -3.20 -20.79 -22.81
CA GLU A 585 -3.62 -19.82 -21.81
C GLU A 585 -3.23 -18.39 -22.20
N TYR A 586 -2.04 -18.22 -22.79
CA TYR A 586 -1.62 -16.90 -23.32
C TYR A 586 -2.38 -16.48 -24.57
N ASP A 587 -2.77 -17.42 -25.43
CA ASP A 587 -3.46 -17.12 -26.70
C ASP A 587 -4.89 -16.62 -26.46
N ASP A 588 -5.54 -17.05 -25.37
CA ASP A 588 -6.88 -16.60 -25.00
C ASP A 588 -6.82 -15.39 -24.04
N PRO A 589 -7.16 -14.17 -24.49
CA PRO A 589 -7.09 -12.98 -23.64
C PRO A 589 -8.08 -13.00 -22.48
N ILE A 590 -9.20 -13.73 -22.58
CA ILE A 590 -10.20 -13.83 -21.49
C ILE A 590 -9.66 -14.77 -20.40
N GLU A 591 -9.13 -15.93 -20.80
CA GLU A 591 -8.57 -16.88 -19.85
C GLU A 591 -7.32 -16.31 -19.19
N PHE A 592 -6.43 -15.70 -19.98
CA PHE A 592 -5.23 -15.06 -19.43
C PHE A 592 -5.57 -13.93 -18.43
N ARG A 593 -6.60 -13.13 -18.70
CA ARG A 593 -7.07 -12.11 -17.73
C ARG A 593 -7.43 -12.71 -16.38
N LYS A 594 -8.12 -13.86 -16.36
CA LYS A 594 -8.46 -14.57 -15.10
C LYS A 594 -7.20 -15.04 -14.38
N LYS A 595 -6.26 -15.61 -15.12
CA LYS A 595 -4.97 -16.07 -14.60
C LYS A 595 -4.17 -14.90 -14.01
N LEU A 596 -4.13 -13.79 -14.70
CA LEU A 596 -3.40 -12.59 -14.28
C LEU A 596 -4.01 -11.92 -13.04
N LYS A 597 -5.34 -11.81 -12.99
CA LYS A 597 -6.06 -11.33 -11.79
C LYS A 597 -5.72 -12.22 -10.57
N ARG A 598 -5.68 -13.53 -10.75
CA ARG A 598 -5.31 -14.48 -9.71
C ARG A 598 -3.83 -14.36 -9.31
N GLU A 599 -2.92 -14.20 -10.28
CA GLU A 599 -1.51 -14.01 -9.98
C GLU A 599 -1.28 -12.73 -9.16
N ARG A 600 -1.95 -11.63 -9.50
CA ARG A 600 -1.95 -10.41 -8.67
C ARG A 600 -2.48 -10.66 -7.26
N GLN A 601 -3.58 -11.39 -7.13
CA GLN A 601 -4.17 -11.74 -5.83
C GLN A 601 -3.19 -12.52 -4.93
N ILE A 602 -2.45 -13.47 -5.50
CA ILE A 602 -1.48 -14.29 -4.77
C ILE A 602 -0.21 -13.48 -4.46
N GLU A 603 0.38 -12.89 -5.49
CA GLU A 603 1.67 -12.21 -5.38
C GLU A 603 1.62 -11.01 -4.46
N LEU A 604 0.56 -10.20 -4.58
CA LEU A 604 0.39 -8.94 -3.84
C LEU A 604 -0.50 -9.09 -2.59
N MET A 605 -0.77 -10.33 -2.14
CA MET A 605 -1.58 -10.58 -0.95
C MET A 605 -1.01 -9.85 0.27
N GLY A 606 -1.87 -9.16 1.02
CA GLY A 606 -1.48 -8.44 2.22
C GLY A 606 -0.68 -7.14 1.98
N GLU A 607 -0.67 -6.60 0.77
CA GLU A 607 -0.01 -5.34 0.41
C GLU A 607 -1.03 -4.22 0.06
N GLY A 608 -2.31 -4.40 0.41
CA GLY A 608 -3.35 -3.39 0.22
C GLY A 608 -3.89 -3.25 -1.21
N HIS A 609 -3.60 -4.20 -2.10
CA HIS A 609 -4.02 -4.13 -3.50
C HIS A 609 -5.44 -4.68 -3.75
N ARG A 610 -5.80 -5.79 -3.11
CA ARG A 610 -6.99 -6.59 -3.46
C ARG A 610 -8.29 -5.80 -3.47
N TYR A 611 -8.51 -4.95 -2.46
CA TYR A 611 -9.69 -4.10 -2.37
C TYR A 611 -9.87 -3.19 -3.60
N PHE A 612 -8.78 -2.56 -4.01
CA PHE A 612 -8.79 -1.66 -5.17
C PHE A 612 -8.82 -2.41 -6.49
N ASP A 613 -8.15 -3.55 -6.60
CA ASP A 613 -8.15 -4.40 -7.79
C ASP A 613 -9.57 -4.90 -8.11
N LEU A 614 -10.30 -5.41 -7.11
CA LEU A 614 -11.69 -5.83 -7.30
C LEU A 614 -12.59 -4.70 -7.80
N ARG A 615 -12.45 -3.50 -7.21
CA ARG A 615 -13.27 -2.35 -7.60
C ARG A 615 -12.94 -1.88 -9.02
N ARG A 616 -11.65 -1.69 -9.36
CA ARG A 616 -11.27 -1.23 -10.70
C ARG A 616 -11.63 -2.21 -11.81
N TRP A 617 -11.71 -3.51 -11.50
CA TRP A 617 -12.12 -4.56 -12.42
C TRP A 617 -13.64 -4.76 -12.50
N LEU A 618 -14.41 -4.14 -11.61
CA LEU A 618 -15.86 -4.40 -11.42
C LEU A 618 -16.14 -5.86 -11.01
N ASP A 619 -15.24 -6.47 -10.26
CA ASP A 619 -15.36 -7.83 -9.71
C ASP A 619 -15.87 -7.83 -8.25
N ALA A 620 -16.19 -6.65 -7.68
CA ALA A 620 -16.64 -6.48 -6.30
C ALA A 620 -18.14 -6.65 -6.14
#